data_d545ac2947ba1dcf6256e67eee8b583d
#
_entry.id   d545ac2947ba1dcf6256e67eee8b583d
#
_cell.length_a   1.000
_cell.length_b   1.000
_cell.length_c   1.000
_cell.angle_alpha   90.00
_cell.angle_beta   90.00
_cell.angle_gamma   90.00
#
_symmetry.space_group_name_H-M   'P 1'
#
loop_
_entity.id
_entity.type
_entity.pdbx_description
1 polymer ?
#
loop_
_entity_poly.entity_id
_entity_poly.type
_entity_poly.pdbx_seq_one_letter_code
_entity_poly.pdbx_strand_id
1 'polypeptide(L)'
;QKERIGLRTIKVVKEKDDQGESFYFVVNGEPMFAKGANFIPDDALLPNITEERYRQLFKDVKDANMNMIRVWGGGIYEDDAFYQAADENGILVWQDFIFACTTYPSDPAFMKRVEAEAEYNIKRLRNHASLAMWCGNNEIYEGMRYWGWDKKYTDPGIMEGMKQGYDKLFRELLPRKVAELDPD
;
A
#
# COMPACT_ATOMS: atom_id res chain seq x y z
N GLN A 1 25.42 6.81 -16.35
CA GLN A 1 23.99 6.76 -16.00
C GLN A 1 23.73 7.93 -15.05
N LYS A 2 22.66 8.69 -15.27
CA LYS A 2 22.23 9.75 -14.34
C LYS A 2 20.91 9.31 -13.74
N GLU A 3 20.85 9.27 -12.42
CA GLU A 3 19.64 8.95 -11.68
C GLU A 3 19.20 10.17 -10.90
N ARG A 4 17.89 10.41 -10.84
CA ARG A 4 17.30 11.42 -9.98
C ARG A 4 16.98 10.77 -8.64
N ILE A 5 17.41 11.38 -7.56
CA ILE A 5 17.08 10.94 -6.20
C ILE A 5 16.37 12.05 -5.44
N GLY A 6 15.45 11.68 -4.56
CA GLY A 6 14.85 12.59 -3.59
C GLY A 6 15.39 12.30 -2.20
N LEU A 7 15.79 13.35 -1.49
CA LEU A 7 16.22 13.25 -0.10
C LEU A 7 15.07 13.72 0.80
N ARG A 8 14.58 12.85 1.65
CA ARG A 8 13.52 13.16 2.61
C ARG A 8 13.65 12.31 3.86
N THR A 9 13.04 12.77 4.93
CA THR A 9 12.66 11.93 6.07
C THR A 9 11.14 11.82 6.09
N ILE A 10 10.61 10.65 6.44
CA ILE A 10 9.18 10.45 6.62
C ILE A 10 8.94 9.54 7.83
N LYS A 11 7.91 9.87 8.60
CA LYS A 11 7.47 9.05 9.75
C LYS A 11 5.96 9.04 9.81
N VAL A 12 5.39 7.91 10.19
CA VAL A 12 4.00 7.80 10.63
C VAL A 12 4.00 7.96 12.15
N VAL A 13 3.27 8.94 12.65
CA VAL A 13 3.16 9.22 14.08
C VAL A 13 1.83 8.69 14.61
N LYS A 14 1.93 7.86 15.64
CA LYS A 14 0.80 7.30 16.38
C LYS A 14 1.00 7.60 17.86
N GLU A 15 0.20 8.49 18.37
CA GLU A 15 0.25 8.92 19.76
C GLU A 15 -1.14 8.77 20.39
N LYS A 16 -1.19 8.14 21.55
CA LYS A 16 -2.44 7.97 22.31
C LYS A 16 -2.70 9.21 23.16
N ASP A 17 -3.96 9.64 23.16
CA ASP A 17 -4.49 10.64 24.05
C ASP A 17 -5.83 10.17 24.68
N ASP A 18 -6.51 11.06 25.39
CA ASP A 18 -7.80 10.74 26.02
C ASP A 18 -8.95 10.53 25.01
N GLN A 19 -8.76 10.92 23.74
CA GLN A 19 -9.76 10.81 22.68
C GLN A 19 -9.52 9.59 21.77
N GLY A 20 -8.29 9.05 21.76
CA GLY A 20 -7.95 7.93 20.91
C GLY A 20 -6.46 7.84 20.55
N GLU A 21 -6.17 7.54 19.32
CA GLU A 21 -4.80 7.46 18.80
C GLU A 21 -4.69 8.27 17.50
N SER A 22 -3.70 9.17 17.45
CA SER A 22 -3.40 9.94 16.24
C SER A 22 -2.83 9.04 15.14
N PHE A 23 -3.02 9.47 13.89
CA PHE A 23 -2.36 8.88 12.73
C PHE A 23 -2.08 9.99 11.72
N TYR A 24 -0.82 10.43 11.65
CA TYR A 24 -0.41 11.45 10.70
C TYR A 24 1.03 11.25 10.24
N PHE A 25 1.38 11.89 9.14
CA PHE A 25 2.75 11.85 8.61
C PHE A 25 3.55 13.05 9.09
N VAL A 26 4.85 12.84 9.30
CA VAL A 26 5.83 13.89 9.48
C VAL A 26 6.85 13.77 8.36
N VAL A 27 6.90 14.80 7.50
CA VAL A 27 7.79 14.83 6.32
C VAL A 27 8.83 15.92 6.54
N ASN A 28 10.11 15.56 6.52
CA ASN A 28 11.22 16.51 6.78
C ASN A 28 11.08 17.31 8.10
N GLY A 29 10.51 16.64 9.12
CA GLY A 29 10.28 17.26 10.43
C GLY A 29 8.96 18.01 10.58
N GLU A 30 8.20 18.22 9.49
CA GLU A 30 6.93 18.96 9.51
C GLU A 30 5.73 18.03 9.50
N PRO A 31 4.76 18.17 10.43
CA PRO A 31 3.53 17.42 10.42
C PRO A 31 2.72 17.71 9.17
N MET A 32 2.19 16.67 8.55
CA MET A 32 1.41 16.77 7.32
C MET A 32 0.07 16.03 7.46
N PHE A 33 -1.01 16.73 7.12
CA PHE A 33 -2.30 16.09 6.91
C PHE A 33 -2.36 15.50 5.50
N ALA A 34 -2.57 14.18 5.40
CA ALA A 34 -2.69 13.48 4.13
C ALA A 34 -4.01 13.83 3.42
N LYS A 35 -3.92 14.60 2.35
CA LYS A 35 -5.05 14.97 1.48
C LYS A 35 -4.89 14.24 0.16
N GLY A 36 -5.80 13.34 -0.16
CA GLY A 36 -5.64 12.54 -1.35
C GLY A 36 -6.84 11.68 -1.68
N ALA A 37 -6.62 10.74 -2.57
CA ALA A 37 -7.64 9.80 -3.02
C ALA A 37 -7.06 8.40 -3.18
N ASN A 38 -7.95 7.38 -3.20
CA ASN A 38 -7.57 6.05 -3.65
C ASN A 38 -7.40 6.06 -5.18
N PHE A 39 -6.41 5.32 -5.64
CA PHE A 39 -6.13 5.11 -7.04
C PHE A 39 -6.28 3.63 -7.40
N ILE A 40 -6.98 3.38 -8.47
CA ILE A 40 -7.08 2.09 -9.16
C ILE A 40 -6.56 2.29 -10.58
N PRO A 41 -6.22 1.22 -11.34
CA PRO A 41 -5.77 1.38 -12.72
C PRO A 41 -6.70 2.26 -13.54
N ASP A 42 -6.14 3.22 -14.25
CA ASP A 42 -6.86 4.25 -15.01
C ASP A 42 -7.61 3.71 -16.25
N ASP A 43 -7.23 2.51 -16.71
CA ASP A 43 -7.90 1.79 -17.79
C ASP A 43 -7.96 0.29 -17.46
N ALA A 44 -9.06 -0.36 -17.81
CA ALA A 44 -9.22 -1.80 -17.67
C ALA A 44 -8.25 -2.59 -18.58
N LEU A 45 -7.81 -1.99 -19.66
CA LEU A 45 -6.78 -2.52 -20.56
C LEU A 45 -5.44 -1.82 -20.25
N LEU A 46 -4.67 -2.39 -19.34
CA LEU A 46 -3.41 -1.82 -18.85
C LEU A 46 -2.47 -1.28 -19.94
N PRO A 47 -2.34 -1.91 -21.14
CA PRO A 47 -1.48 -1.36 -22.21
C PRO A 47 -1.92 0.01 -22.75
N ASN A 48 -3.14 0.46 -22.45
CA ASN A 48 -3.60 1.80 -22.84
C ASN A 48 -3.07 2.89 -21.88
N ILE A 49 -2.57 2.51 -20.71
CA ILE A 49 -2.03 3.46 -19.73
C ILE A 49 -0.60 3.82 -20.17
N THR A 50 -0.41 5.07 -20.52
CA THR A 50 0.87 5.59 -20.99
C THR A 50 1.56 6.45 -19.93
N GLU A 51 2.85 6.68 -20.08
CA GLU A 51 3.60 7.62 -19.23
C GLU A 51 2.98 9.02 -19.23
N GLU A 52 2.48 9.50 -20.38
CA GLU A 52 1.78 10.79 -20.50
C GLU A 52 0.50 10.83 -19.66
N ARG A 53 -0.21 9.71 -19.58
CA ARG A 53 -1.41 9.58 -18.75
C ARG A 53 -1.08 9.73 -17.26
N TYR A 54 0.01 9.12 -16.80
CA TYR A 54 0.48 9.30 -15.42
C TYR A 54 0.92 10.74 -15.14
N ARG A 55 1.61 11.40 -16.08
CA ARG A 55 1.99 12.81 -15.93
C ARG A 55 0.75 13.71 -15.80
N GLN A 56 -0.27 13.47 -16.60
CA GLN A 56 -1.54 14.21 -16.51
C GLN A 56 -2.22 13.95 -15.17
N LEU A 57 -2.31 12.68 -14.72
CA LEU A 57 -2.86 12.31 -13.42
C LEU A 57 -2.21 13.12 -12.28
N PHE A 58 -0.87 13.13 -12.20
CA PHE A 58 -0.20 13.83 -11.11
C PHE A 58 -0.29 15.36 -11.21
N LYS A 59 -0.45 15.88 -12.41
CA LYS A 59 -0.83 17.28 -12.60
C LYS A 59 -2.20 17.57 -12.01
N ASP A 60 -3.21 16.76 -12.30
CA ASP A 60 -4.58 16.91 -11.80
C ASP A 60 -4.62 16.74 -10.26
N VAL A 61 -3.87 15.79 -9.70
CA VAL A 61 -3.69 15.60 -8.26
C VAL A 61 -3.15 16.88 -7.60
N LYS A 62 -2.14 17.48 -8.19
CA LYS A 62 -1.54 18.72 -7.70
C LYS A 62 -2.48 19.91 -7.84
N ASP A 63 -3.16 20.04 -8.97
CA ASP A 63 -4.14 21.12 -9.22
C ASP A 63 -5.34 21.02 -8.25
N ALA A 64 -5.67 19.79 -7.80
CA ALA A 64 -6.67 19.54 -6.75
C ALA A 64 -6.15 19.78 -5.32
N ASN A 65 -4.93 20.27 -5.13
CA ASN A 65 -4.27 20.44 -3.82
C ASN A 65 -4.17 19.15 -2.99
N MET A 66 -4.07 18.01 -3.63
CA MET A 66 -3.73 16.75 -2.97
C MET A 66 -2.23 16.65 -2.76
N ASN A 67 -1.82 15.92 -1.72
CA ASN A 67 -0.41 15.66 -1.41
C ASN A 67 -0.08 14.18 -1.26
N MET A 68 -1.10 13.31 -1.42
CA MET A 68 -0.95 11.86 -1.33
C MET A 68 -1.91 11.16 -2.28
N ILE A 69 -1.45 10.01 -2.81
CA ILE A 69 -2.29 9.04 -3.54
C ILE A 69 -2.09 7.66 -2.90
N ARG A 70 -3.18 6.93 -2.70
CA ARG A 70 -3.13 5.53 -2.28
C ARG A 70 -3.34 4.61 -3.46
N VAL A 71 -2.32 3.81 -3.79
CA VAL A 71 -2.47 2.68 -4.72
C VAL A 71 -3.18 1.57 -3.97
N TRP A 72 -4.44 1.35 -4.32
CA TRP A 72 -5.34 0.45 -3.63
C TRP A 72 -5.04 -1.02 -3.91
N GLY A 73 -5.15 -1.86 -2.89
CA GLY A 73 -4.79 -3.29 -2.95
C GLY A 73 -5.66 -4.18 -3.86
N GLY A 74 -6.75 -3.65 -4.40
CA GLY A 74 -7.55 -4.33 -5.43
C GLY A 74 -7.13 -3.99 -6.86
N GLY A 75 -6.06 -3.21 -7.04
CA GLY A 75 -5.48 -2.87 -8.33
C GLY A 75 -4.23 -3.67 -8.67
N ILE A 76 -3.20 -2.95 -9.08
CA ILE A 76 -1.88 -3.50 -9.44
C ILE A 76 -0.77 -2.67 -8.79
N TYR A 77 0.45 -3.19 -8.75
CA TYR A 77 1.63 -2.34 -8.60
C TYR A 77 1.84 -1.60 -9.92
N GLU A 78 1.72 -0.28 -9.89
CA GLU A 78 1.78 0.54 -11.10
C GLU A 78 3.16 0.47 -11.80
N ASP A 79 3.23 0.97 -13.03
CA ASP A 79 4.47 1.11 -13.79
C ASP A 79 5.43 2.11 -13.10
N ASP A 80 6.73 1.98 -13.33
CA ASP A 80 7.75 2.87 -12.77
C ASP A 80 7.49 4.35 -13.13
N ALA A 81 6.88 4.61 -14.28
CA ALA A 81 6.50 5.96 -14.71
C ALA A 81 5.49 6.63 -13.75
N PHE A 82 4.61 5.86 -13.11
CA PHE A 82 3.70 6.37 -12.07
C PHE A 82 4.50 6.92 -10.88
N TYR A 83 5.41 6.13 -10.35
CA TYR A 83 6.20 6.53 -9.17
C TYR A 83 7.18 7.65 -9.50
N GLN A 84 7.76 7.67 -10.71
CA GLN A 84 8.58 8.77 -11.19
C GLN A 84 7.78 10.07 -11.26
N ALA A 85 6.56 10.03 -11.78
CA ALA A 85 5.68 11.20 -11.84
C ALA A 85 5.27 11.66 -10.44
N ALA A 86 5.05 10.75 -9.48
CA ALA A 86 4.81 11.08 -8.07
C ALA A 86 6.03 11.80 -7.46
N ASP A 87 7.24 11.26 -7.66
CA ASP A 87 8.50 11.85 -7.20
C ASP A 87 8.67 13.27 -7.74
N GLU A 88 8.45 13.47 -9.05
CA GLU A 88 8.62 14.76 -9.72
C GLU A 88 7.64 15.84 -9.26
N ASN A 89 6.45 15.44 -8.85
CA ASN A 89 5.41 16.34 -8.36
C ASN A 89 5.39 16.50 -6.84
N GLY A 90 6.21 15.74 -6.10
CA GLY A 90 6.24 15.76 -4.64
C GLY A 90 4.94 15.24 -4.01
N ILE A 91 4.28 14.29 -4.67
CA ILE A 91 3.07 13.64 -4.16
C ILE A 91 3.46 12.32 -3.49
N LEU A 92 3.08 12.13 -2.25
CA LEU A 92 3.35 10.91 -1.52
C LEU A 92 2.48 9.75 -2.01
N VAL A 93 3.03 8.55 -1.94
CA VAL A 93 2.35 7.31 -2.29
C VAL A 93 2.20 6.43 -1.05
N TRP A 94 0.97 6.14 -0.70
CA TRP A 94 0.60 5.04 0.18
C TRP A 94 0.42 3.80 -0.69
N GLN A 95 1.27 2.81 -0.54
CA GLN A 95 1.25 1.61 -1.35
C GLN A 95 0.65 0.43 -0.59
N ASP A 96 -0.52 -0.03 -1.03
CA ASP A 96 -1.01 -1.34 -0.57
C ASP A 96 -0.22 -2.46 -1.26
N PHE A 97 0.06 -3.54 -0.52
CA PHE A 97 0.25 -4.84 -1.16
C PHE A 97 -1.06 -5.26 -1.82
N ILE A 98 -0.98 -5.98 -2.97
CA ILE A 98 -2.15 -6.21 -3.82
C ILE A 98 -3.05 -7.31 -3.24
N PHE A 99 -3.68 -6.98 -2.12
CA PHE A 99 -4.64 -7.81 -1.40
C PHE A 99 -5.83 -6.96 -0.96
N ALA A 100 -7.06 -7.39 -1.32
CA ALA A 100 -8.26 -6.63 -0.98
C ALA A 100 -9.49 -7.53 -0.81
N CYS A 101 -10.33 -7.19 0.19
CA CYS A 101 -11.74 -7.57 0.30
C CYS A 101 -12.06 -9.07 0.26
N THR A 102 -11.08 -9.96 0.40
CA THR A 102 -11.27 -11.41 0.41
C THR A 102 -10.23 -12.10 1.27
N THR A 103 -10.41 -13.38 1.53
CA THR A 103 -9.39 -14.22 2.18
C THR A 103 -8.46 -14.83 1.16
N TYR A 104 -7.24 -15.13 1.58
CA TYR A 104 -6.20 -15.68 0.72
C TYR A 104 -5.70 -17.02 1.28
N PRO A 105 -5.22 -17.92 0.42
CA PRO A 105 -4.57 -19.14 0.86
C PRO A 105 -3.36 -18.86 1.77
N SER A 106 -3.06 -19.80 2.64
CA SER A 106 -1.88 -19.72 3.52
C SER A 106 -1.03 -20.98 3.48
N ASP A 107 -1.20 -21.78 2.43
CA ASP A 107 -0.34 -22.92 2.18
C ASP A 107 1.10 -22.47 1.83
N PRO A 108 2.10 -23.33 2.06
CA PRO A 108 3.49 -22.96 1.86
C PRO A 108 3.85 -22.51 0.43
N ALA A 109 3.16 -23.05 -0.57
CA ALA A 109 3.42 -22.70 -1.97
C ALA A 109 2.91 -21.29 -2.30
N PHE A 110 1.71 -20.94 -1.80
CA PHE A 110 1.17 -19.60 -1.94
C PHE A 110 2.02 -18.58 -1.19
N MET A 111 2.35 -18.85 0.09
CA MET A 111 3.18 -17.96 0.91
C MET A 111 4.54 -17.67 0.27
N LYS A 112 5.18 -18.69 -0.34
CA LYS A 112 6.45 -18.50 -1.06
C LYS A 112 6.30 -17.59 -2.28
N ARG A 113 5.20 -17.67 -3.03
CA ARG A 113 4.94 -16.77 -4.16
C ARG A 113 4.73 -15.34 -3.69
N VAL A 114 3.94 -15.15 -2.64
CA VAL A 114 3.72 -13.82 -2.04
C VAL A 114 5.02 -13.23 -1.52
N GLU A 115 5.86 -14.03 -0.86
CA GLU A 115 7.17 -13.57 -0.40
C GLU A 115 8.04 -13.07 -1.55
N ALA A 116 8.09 -13.80 -2.66
CA ALA A 116 8.86 -13.42 -3.84
C ALA A 116 8.29 -12.14 -4.51
N GLU A 117 6.96 -12.02 -4.62
CA GLU A 117 6.29 -10.84 -5.15
C GLU A 117 6.54 -9.60 -4.29
N ALA A 118 6.38 -9.73 -2.96
CA ALA A 118 6.66 -8.66 -2.02
C ALA A 118 8.11 -8.20 -2.10
N GLU A 119 9.06 -9.15 -2.08
CA GLU A 119 10.49 -8.85 -2.20
C GLU A 119 10.82 -8.09 -3.49
N TYR A 120 10.27 -8.53 -4.61
CA TYR A 120 10.47 -7.87 -5.90
C TYR A 120 9.96 -6.41 -5.88
N ASN A 121 8.71 -6.21 -5.43
CA ASN A 121 8.11 -4.88 -5.45
C ASN A 121 8.69 -3.93 -4.39
N ILE A 122 9.03 -4.42 -3.21
CA ILE A 122 9.73 -3.60 -2.21
C ILE A 122 11.07 -3.12 -2.78
N LYS A 123 11.88 -4.01 -3.33
CA LYS A 123 13.18 -3.64 -3.93
C LYS A 123 13.04 -2.67 -5.10
N ARG A 124 11.98 -2.80 -5.90
CA ARG A 124 11.69 -1.91 -7.03
C ARG A 124 11.30 -0.52 -6.56
N LEU A 125 10.46 -0.41 -5.52
CA LEU A 125 9.80 0.83 -5.15
C LEU A 125 10.46 1.61 -4.01
N ARG A 126 11.20 0.97 -3.13
CA ARG A 126 11.77 1.57 -1.91
C ARG A 126 12.66 2.80 -2.14
N ASN A 127 13.21 2.98 -3.33
CA ASN A 127 14.08 4.12 -3.65
C ASN A 127 13.31 5.33 -4.19
N HIS A 128 11.98 5.23 -4.39
CA HIS A 128 11.15 6.37 -4.75
C HIS A 128 10.93 7.28 -3.54
N ALA A 129 11.27 8.56 -3.69
CA ALA A 129 11.08 9.54 -2.61
C ALA A 129 9.60 9.76 -2.27
N SER A 130 8.70 9.49 -3.21
CA SER A 130 7.25 9.53 -3.03
C SER A 130 6.71 8.41 -2.14
N LEU A 131 7.36 7.25 -2.08
CA LEU A 131 6.86 6.12 -1.28
C LEU A 131 6.84 6.50 0.20
N ALA A 132 5.65 6.58 0.79
CA ALA A 132 5.44 7.05 2.14
C ALA A 132 5.22 5.91 3.15
N MET A 133 4.54 4.86 2.73
CA MET A 133 4.28 3.69 3.57
C MET A 133 3.81 2.50 2.76
N TRP A 134 4.01 1.32 3.33
CA TRP A 134 3.42 0.07 2.90
C TRP A 134 2.19 -0.27 3.74
N CYS A 135 1.12 -0.71 3.09
CA CYS A 135 -0.08 -1.21 3.76
C CYS A 135 -0.32 -2.67 3.39
N GLY A 136 -0.58 -3.50 4.38
CA GLY A 136 -0.67 -4.96 4.18
C GLY A 136 -1.80 -5.40 3.27
N ASN A 137 -2.98 -4.77 3.41
CA ASN A 137 -4.17 -5.11 2.63
C ASN A 137 -5.28 -4.07 2.77
N ASN A 138 -6.32 -4.23 1.94
CA ASN A 138 -7.56 -3.47 2.08
C ASN A 138 -8.68 -4.33 2.67
N GLU A 139 -9.19 -3.94 3.84
CA GLU A 139 -10.46 -4.36 4.46
C GLU A 139 -10.65 -5.87 4.71
N ILE A 140 -9.60 -6.69 4.73
CA ILE A 140 -9.74 -8.12 4.95
C ILE A 140 -10.15 -8.41 6.39
N TYR A 141 -9.56 -7.69 7.37
CA TYR A 141 -9.91 -7.84 8.77
C TYR A 141 -11.34 -7.36 9.06
N GLU A 142 -11.75 -6.26 8.45
CA GLU A 142 -13.13 -5.74 8.50
C GLU A 142 -14.12 -6.74 7.93
N GLY A 143 -13.78 -7.39 6.80
CA GLY A 143 -14.59 -8.44 6.20
C GLY A 143 -14.82 -9.62 7.14
N MET A 144 -13.77 -10.06 7.84
CA MET A 144 -13.87 -11.13 8.83
C MET A 144 -14.72 -10.76 10.04
N ARG A 145 -14.76 -9.47 10.43
CA ARG A 145 -15.49 -9.01 11.63
C ARG A 145 -16.89 -8.49 11.35
N TYR A 146 -17.11 -7.82 10.23
CA TYR A 146 -18.30 -7.00 10.03
C TYR A 146 -19.12 -7.35 8.79
N TRP A 147 -18.57 -8.10 7.83
CA TRP A 147 -19.28 -8.40 6.58
C TRP A 147 -20.07 -9.72 6.64
N GLY A 148 -20.18 -10.33 7.81
CA GLY A 148 -20.97 -11.52 8.01
C GLY A 148 -20.36 -12.79 7.43
N TRP A 149 -19.04 -12.83 7.26
CA TRP A 149 -18.36 -14.04 6.81
C TRP A 149 -18.52 -15.20 7.78
N ASP A 150 -18.65 -14.92 9.08
CA ASP A 150 -19.01 -15.88 10.12
C ASP A 150 -20.38 -16.54 9.90
N LYS A 151 -21.31 -15.82 9.28
CA LYS A 151 -22.63 -16.34 8.90
C LYS A 151 -22.58 -17.13 7.59
N LYS A 152 -21.68 -16.74 6.68
CA LYS A 152 -21.47 -17.40 5.38
C LYS A 152 -20.69 -18.71 5.54
N TYR A 153 -19.68 -18.71 6.38
CA TYR A 153 -18.78 -19.84 6.64
C TYR A 153 -19.08 -20.39 8.04
N THR A 154 -20.09 -21.26 8.12
CA THR A 154 -20.61 -21.78 9.40
C THR A 154 -19.73 -22.84 10.06
N ASP A 155 -18.75 -23.39 9.33
CA ASP A 155 -17.74 -24.29 9.92
C ASP A 155 -16.69 -23.47 10.70
N PRO A 156 -16.59 -23.67 12.01
CA PRO A 156 -15.61 -22.93 12.85
C PRO A 156 -14.15 -23.11 12.40
N GLY A 157 -13.82 -24.27 11.81
CA GLY A 157 -12.49 -24.56 11.30
C GLY A 157 -12.11 -23.69 10.10
N ILE A 158 -13.07 -23.31 9.27
CA ILE A 158 -12.84 -22.41 8.13
C ILE A 158 -12.50 -21.01 8.63
N MET A 159 -13.29 -20.46 9.55
CA MET A 159 -13.03 -19.12 10.08
C MET A 159 -11.70 -19.06 10.85
N GLU A 160 -11.38 -20.08 11.62
CA GLU A 160 -10.08 -20.15 12.30
C GLU A 160 -8.92 -20.23 11.31
N GLY A 161 -9.05 -21.05 10.26
CA GLY A 161 -8.06 -21.11 9.19
C GLY A 161 -7.85 -19.77 8.47
N MET A 162 -8.94 -19.01 8.23
CA MET A 162 -8.87 -17.67 7.64
C MET A 162 -8.10 -16.68 8.54
N LYS A 163 -8.35 -16.71 9.86
CA LYS A 163 -7.63 -15.86 10.83
C LYS A 163 -6.15 -16.20 10.88
N GLN A 164 -5.83 -17.48 10.98
CA GLN A 164 -4.43 -17.95 10.98
C GLN A 164 -3.71 -17.60 9.66
N GLY A 165 -4.39 -17.72 8.53
CA GLY A 165 -3.87 -17.30 7.24
C GLY A 165 -3.62 -15.79 7.17
N TYR A 166 -4.56 -15.00 7.69
CA TYR A 166 -4.40 -13.55 7.81
C TYR A 166 -3.18 -13.18 8.66
N ASP A 167 -3.03 -13.78 9.84
CA ASP A 167 -1.92 -13.46 10.74
C ASP A 167 -0.57 -13.82 10.11
N LYS A 168 -0.43 -15.01 9.51
CA LYS A 168 0.79 -15.43 8.80
C LYS A 168 1.17 -14.49 7.67
N LEU A 169 0.19 -14.02 6.89
CA LEU A 169 0.45 -13.18 5.72
C LEU A 169 0.68 -11.72 6.12
N PHE A 170 -0.27 -11.13 6.84
CA PHE A 170 -0.33 -9.68 7.05
C PHE A 170 0.32 -9.20 8.36
N ARG A 171 0.51 -10.09 9.34
CA ARG A 171 1.15 -9.75 10.62
C ARG A 171 2.56 -10.30 10.77
N GLU A 172 2.93 -11.31 9.98
CA GLU A 172 4.25 -11.93 10.06
C GLU A 172 5.06 -11.73 8.78
N LEU A 173 4.62 -12.27 7.63
CA LEU A 173 5.40 -12.30 6.40
C LEU A 173 5.65 -10.90 5.84
N LEU A 174 4.60 -10.14 5.52
CA LEU A 174 4.75 -8.82 4.89
C LEU A 174 5.48 -7.82 5.78
N PRO A 175 5.15 -7.66 7.08
CA PRO A 175 5.91 -6.76 7.96
C PRO A 175 7.39 -7.14 8.08
N ARG A 176 7.69 -8.43 8.17
CA ARG A 176 9.07 -8.92 8.19
C ARG A 176 9.82 -8.53 6.91
N LYS A 177 9.18 -8.69 5.73
CA LYS A 177 9.82 -8.33 4.46
C LYS A 177 10.03 -6.83 4.30
N VAL A 178 9.09 -6.02 4.76
CA VAL A 178 9.28 -4.56 4.78
C VAL A 178 10.44 -4.20 5.72
N ALA A 179 10.45 -4.70 6.96
CA ALA A 179 11.52 -4.42 7.91
C ALA A 179 12.91 -4.89 7.44
N GLU A 180 12.97 -5.97 6.64
CA GLU A 180 14.22 -6.48 6.06
C GLU A 180 14.74 -5.63 4.89
N LEU A 181 13.84 -5.12 4.04
CA LEU A 181 14.20 -4.57 2.73
C LEU A 181 14.00 -3.04 2.61
N ASP A 182 13.17 -2.45 3.46
CA ASP A 182 12.82 -1.02 3.48
C ASP A 182 12.57 -0.58 4.93
N PRO A 183 13.62 -0.57 5.77
CA PRO A 183 13.49 -0.38 7.22
C PRO A 183 13.24 1.09 7.64
N ASP A 184 13.30 2.05 6.73
CA ASP A 184 13.25 3.52 7.02
C ASP A 184 11.83 4.09 6.94
#